data_28f679217ef313035a41c1b656a2be5d
#
_entry.id   28f679217ef313035a41c1b656a2be5d
#
_cell.length_a   1.000
_cell.length_b   1.000
_cell.length_c   1.000
_cell.angle_alpha   90.00
_cell.angle_beta   90.00
_cell.angle_gamma   90.00
#
_symmetry.space_group_name_H-M   'P 1'
#
loop_
_entity.id
_entity.type
_entity.pdbx_description
1 polymer ?
#
loop_
_entity_poly.entity_id
_entity_poly.type
_entity_poly.pdbx_seq_one_letter_code
_entity_poly.pdbx_strand_id
1 'polypeptide(L)'
;DGRGIDCALLVDEKFEVLNSDFIKINNPIESRATRDIVFGKLKFKNQIINVFVNHWPSRWGGQEASNHKRVFVAEVLRKYIDNNTSESDFNLIMGDFNDYPTNESLAEVLVKDDLVNLMSKSNVSGRGSYNYRGNWDWLDQIIVSQDDFKLISFGAFEEDFMMYTNKKGEVYPNRSFGGNNWYAGFSDHLPVFLRFTF
;
A
#
# COMPACT_ATOMS: atom_id res chain seq x y z
N ASP A 1 3.63 -6.22 -14.46
CA ASP A 1 5.06 -6.21 -14.77
C ASP A 1 5.44 -7.40 -15.67
N GLY A 2 6.69 -7.48 -16.12
CA GLY A 2 7.16 -8.56 -17.01
C GLY A 2 7.11 -9.99 -16.45
N ARG A 3 6.71 -10.15 -15.16
CA ARG A 3 6.50 -11.45 -14.50
C ARG A 3 5.03 -11.85 -14.49
N GLY A 4 4.13 -11.00 -14.97
CA GLY A 4 2.67 -11.21 -14.91
C GLY A 4 2.10 -11.05 -13.50
N ILE A 5 2.78 -10.31 -12.62
CA ILE A 5 2.33 -10.04 -11.25
C ILE A 5 1.92 -8.58 -11.19
N ASP A 6 0.63 -8.32 -10.96
CA ASP A 6 0.07 -6.98 -10.95
C ASP A 6 -0.87 -6.75 -9.76
N CYS A 7 -1.26 -5.49 -9.54
CA CYS A 7 -2.25 -5.11 -8.55
C CYS A 7 -3.66 -5.38 -9.06
N ALA A 8 -4.59 -5.59 -8.15
CA ALA A 8 -6.02 -5.73 -8.45
C ALA A 8 -6.87 -5.03 -7.40
N LEU A 9 -8.03 -4.53 -7.81
CA LEU A 9 -9.06 -3.98 -6.94
C LEU A 9 -10.32 -4.83 -7.06
N LEU A 10 -10.78 -5.39 -5.93
CA LEU A 10 -12.07 -6.06 -5.82
C LEU A 10 -13.05 -5.13 -5.14
N VAL A 11 -14.22 -4.94 -5.73
CA VAL A 11 -15.23 -3.99 -5.27
C VAL A 11 -16.53 -4.72 -5.01
N ASP A 12 -17.14 -4.50 -3.84
CA ASP A 12 -18.46 -5.02 -3.48
C ASP A 12 -19.54 -4.33 -4.35
N GLU A 13 -20.60 -5.06 -4.73
CA GLU A 13 -21.69 -4.59 -5.59
C GLU A 13 -22.45 -3.36 -5.07
N LYS A 14 -22.33 -3.06 -3.79
CA LYS A 14 -22.91 -1.84 -3.18
C LYS A 14 -22.24 -0.55 -3.62
N PHE A 15 -21.06 -0.62 -4.23
CA PHE A 15 -20.35 0.53 -4.80
C PHE A 15 -20.62 0.61 -6.30
N GLU A 16 -21.00 1.77 -6.78
CA GLU A 16 -21.04 2.05 -8.21
C GLU A 16 -19.63 2.37 -8.71
N VAL A 17 -19.12 1.64 -9.68
CA VAL A 17 -17.83 1.91 -10.33
C VAL A 17 -18.06 2.97 -11.40
N LEU A 18 -17.59 4.19 -11.17
CA LEU A 18 -17.72 5.31 -12.10
C LEU A 18 -16.62 5.31 -13.16
N ASN A 19 -15.40 4.94 -12.77
CA ASN A 19 -14.24 4.86 -13.65
C ASN A 19 -13.20 3.91 -13.08
N SER A 20 -12.35 3.36 -13.95
CA SER A 20 -11.15 2.61 -13.57
C SER A 20 -10.04 2.83 -14.58
N ASP A 21 -8.79 2.85 -14.11
CA ASP A 21 -7.61 3.07 -14.95
C ASP A 21 -6.37 2.39 -14.36
N PHE A 22 -5.31 2.33 -15.17
CA PHE A 22 -3.97 1.89 -14.78
C PHE A 22 -2.99 3.05 -14.95
N ILE A 23 -2.54 3.62 -13.85
CA ILE A 23 -1.56 4.70 -13.85
C ILE A 23 -0.20 4.11 -14.19
N LYS A 24 0.27 4.39 -15.41
CA LYS A 24 1.51 3.83 -15.96
C LYS A 24 2.75 4.39 -15.26
N ILE A 25 3.63 3.51 -14.80
CA ILE A 25 4.90 3.86 -14.17
C ILE A 25 6.03 3.63 -15.18
N ASN A 26 6.26 4.63 -15.99
CA ASN A 26 7.31 4.62 -17.03
C ASN A 26 8.55 5.38 -16.53
N ASN A 27 9.37 4.73 -15.69
CA ASN A 27 10.60 5.33 -15.21
C ASN A 27 11.69 5.26 -16.32
N PRO A 28 12.15 6.40 -16.87
CA PRO A 28 13.07 6.43 -17.99
C PRO A 28 14.49 5.96 -17.62
N ILE A 29 14.81 5.91 -16.33
CA ILE A 29 16.15 5.52 -15.84
C ILE A 29 16.22 4.01 -15.60
N GLU A 30 15.07 3.35 -15.44
CA GLU A 30 15.00 1.94 -15.08
C GLU A 30 14.78 1.06 -16.31
N SER A 31 15.63 0.03 -16.45
CA SER A 31 15.51 -0.95 -17.52
C SER A 31 14.38 -1.97 -17.32
N ARG A 32 13.86 -2.07 -16.09
CA ARG A 32 12.77 -2.99 -15.74
C ARG A 32 11.52 -2.20 -15.40
N ALA A 33 10.42 -2.53 -16.06
CA ALA A 33 9.12 -2.01 -15.72
C ALA A 33 8.74 -2.44 -14.30
N THR A 34 8.16 -1.52 -13.55
CA THR A 34 7.46 -1.82 -12.29
C THR A 34 5.96 -2.01 -12.56
N ARG A 35 5.20 -2.33 -11.53
CA ARG A 35 3.74 -2.46 -11.63
C ARG A 35 3.09 -1.10 -11.81
N ASP A 36 2.04 -1.07 -12.61
CA ASP A 36 1.15 0.09 -12.66
C ASP A 36 0.34 0.20 -11.37
N ILE A 37 -0.12 1.40 -11.05
CA ILE A 37 -1.04 1.63 -9.94
C ILE A 37 -2.46 1.43 -10.46
N VAL A 38 -3.26 0.61 -9.79
CA VAL A 38 -4.68 0.44 -10.13
C VAL A 38 -5.48 1.57 -9.52
N PHE A 39 -6.22 2.28 -10.32
CA PHE A 39 -7.13 3.33 -9.92
C PHE A 39 -8.58 2.91 -10.12
N GLY A 40 -9.41 3.19 -9.12
CA GLY A 40 -10.86 3.04 -9.19
C GLY A 40 -11.57 4.26 -8.62
N LYS A 41 -12.44 4.90 -9.41
CA LYS A 41 -13.35 5.95 -8.94
C LYS A 41 -14.69 5.32 -8.63
N LEU A 42 -15.05 5.27 -7.37
CA LEU A 42 -16.22 4.60 -6.84
C LEU A 42 -17.21 5.62 -6.27
N LYS A 43 -18.48 5.26 -6.30
CA LYS A 43 -19.52 6.02 -5.60
C LYS A 43 -20.22 5.11 -4.59
N PHE A 44 -20.36 5.60 -3.39
CA PHE A 44 -21.14 5.00 -2.32
C PHE A 44 -22.06 6.04 -1.70
N LYS A 45 -23.37 5.86 -1.86
CA LYS A 45 -24.36 6.90 -1.50
C LYS A 45 -24.03 8.22 -2.21
N ASN A 46 -23.75 9.27 -1.46
CA ASN A 46 -23.41 10.60 -2.00
C ASN A 46 -21.89 10.88 -2.01
N GLN A 47 -21.07 9.91 -1.58
CA GLN A 47 -19.61 10.05 -1.53
C GLN A 47 -18.95 9.49 -2.76
N ILE A 48 -17.98 10.24 -3.28
CA ILE A 48 -17.03 9.76 -4.29
C ILE A 48 -15.77 9.32 -3.57
N ILE A 49 -15.31 8.12 -3.90
CA ILE A 49 -14.13 7.49 -3.31
C ILE A 49 -13.16 7.13 -4.43
N ASN A 50 -12.01 7.75 -4.44
CA ASN A 50 -10.90 7.39 -5.32
C ASN A 50 -10.00 6.37 -4.60
N VAL A 51 -9.89 5.18 -5.16
CA VAL A 51 -9.07 4.10 -4.59
C VAL A 51 -7.84 3.89 -5.46
N PHE A 52 -6.66 3.91 -4.84
CA PHE A 52 -5.38 3.67 -5.49
C PHE A 52 -4.71 2.44 -4.85
N VAL A 53 -4.54 1.37 -5.63
CA VAL A 53 -3.88 0.14 -5.17
C VAL A 53 -2.45 0.10 -5.69
N ASN A 54 -1.52 0.00 -4.76
CA ASN A 54 -0.09 0.17 -5.00
C ASN A 54 0.71 -1.09 -4.67
N HIS A 55 1.78 -1.35 -5.46
CA HIS A 55 2.87 -2.21 -5.07
C HIS A 55 4.17 -1.68 -5.69
N TRP A 56 4.90 -0.90 -4.90
CA TRP A 56 6.06 -0.15 -5.36
C TRP A 56 7.33 -1.02 -5.48
N PRO A 57 8.40 -0.51 -6.15
CA PRO A 57 9.67 -1.22 -6.26
C PRO A 57 10.26 -1.58 -4.90
N SER A 58 10.69 -2.84 -4.77
CA SER A 58 11.27 -3.35 -3.53
C SER A 58 12.61 -2.68 -3.20
N ARG A 59 13.04 -2.84 -1.95
CA ARG A 59 14.33 -2.35 -1.42
C ARG A 59 15.52 -3.21 -1.84
N TRP A 60 15.40 -3.92 -2.96
CA TRP A 60 16.48 -4.77 -3.45
C TRP A 60 17.75 -3.95 -3.73
N GLY A 61 18.88 -4.38 -3.19
CA GLY A 61 20.14 -3.61 -3.21
C GLY A 61 20.31 -2.62 -2.04
N GLY A 62 19.28 -2.49 -1.18
CA GLY A 62 19.26 -1.58 -0.03
C GLY A 62 18.38 -0.35 -0.24
N GLN A 63 18.04 0.32 0.87
CA GLN A 63 17.15 1.49 0.88
C GLN A 63 17.72 2.61 0.00
N GLU A 64 18.95 3.02 0.24
CA GLU A 64 19.61 4.12 -0.48
C GLU A 64 19.69 3.88 -1.99
N ALA A 65 20.14 2.67 -2.38
CA ALA A 65 20.33 2.32 -3.79
C ALA A 65 19.02 2.25 -4.59
N SER A 66 17.89 2.02 -3.91
CA SER A 66 16.57 1.85 -4.55
C SER A 66 15.59 2.99 -4.29
N ASN A 67 15.93 3.96 -3.43
CA ASN A 67 15.06 5.05 -3.01
C ASN A 67 14.47 5.84 -4.19
N HIS A 68 15.32 6.22 -5.14
CA HIS A 68 14.93 6.99 -6.32
C HIS A 68 13.80 6.36 -7.13
N LYS A 69 13.65 5.02 -7.08
CA LYS A 69 12.58 4.31 -7.79
C LYS A 69 11.23 4.57 -7.15
N ARG A 70 11.18 4.55 -5.81
CA ARG A 70 9.93 4.80 -5.06
C ARG A 70 9.56 6.27 -5.03
N VAL A 71 10.56 7.14 -4.95
CA VAL A 71 10.37 8.60 -5.11
C VAL A 71 9.71 8.89 -6.47
N PHE A 72 10.21 8.31 -7.55
CA PHE A 72 9.61 8.48 -8.89
C PHE A 72 8.14 8.01 -8.93
N VAL A 73 7.82 6.84 -8.34
CA VAL A 73 6.43 6.36 -8.28
C VAL A 73 5.54 7.30 -7.46
N ALA A 74 6.07 7.80 -6.34
CA ALA A 74 5.38 8.79 -5.50
C ALA A 74 5.05 10.07 -6.27
N GLU A 75 6.00 10.60 -7.06
CA GLU A 75 5.80 11.78 -7.90
C GLU A 75 4.71 11.54 -8.97
N VAL A 76 4.73 10.38 -9.63
CA VAL A 76 3.71 10.02 -10.63
C VAL A 76 2.33 9.94 -9.98
N LEU A 77 2.22 9.26 -8.83
CA LEU A 77 0.96 9.13 -8.10
C LEU A 77 0.45 10.49 -7.60
N ARG A 78 1.32 11.31 -6.98
CA ARG A 78 0.96 12.64 -6.51
C ARG A 78 0.43 13.52 -7.63
N LYS A 79 1.15 13.56 -8.75
CA LYS A 79 0.72 14.29 -9.94
C LYS A 79 -0.62 13.80 -10.49
N TYR A 80 -0.88 12.49 -10.43
CA TYR A 80 -2.17 11.95 -10.87
C TYR A 80 -3.30 12.42 -9.94
N ILE A 81 -3.10 12.33 -8.63
CA ILE A 81 -4.07 12.81 -7.62
C ILE A 81 -4.37 14.29 -7.86
N ASP A 82 -3.35 15.14 -7.93
CA ASP A 82 -3.49 16.59 -8.13
C ASP A 82 -4.29 16.98 -9.38
N ASN A 83 -4.23 16.16 -10.43
CA ASN A 83 -4.86 16.49 -11.72
C ASN A 83 -6.20 15.77 -11.97
N ASN A 84 -6.52 14.70 -11.22
CA ASN A 84 -7.65 13.81 -11.57
C ASN A 84 -8.64 13.59 -10.43
N THR A 85 -8.35 14.10 -9.23
CA THR A 85 -9.29 14.03 -8.10
C THR A 85 -9.75 15.43 -7.70
N SER A 86 -10.91 15.50 -7.05
CA SER A 86 -11.46 16.74 -6.50
C SER A 86 -11.15 16.82 -5.02
N GLU A 87 -11.05 18.03 -4.47
CA GLU A 87 -10.92 18.25 -3.03
C GLU A 87 -12.10 17.67 -2.23
N SER A 88 -13.26 17.54 -2.86
CA SER A 88 -14.45 16.92 -2.25
C SER A 88 -14.51 15.40 -2.35
N ASP A 89 -13.59 14.78 -3.09
CA ASP A 89 -13.52 13.32 -3.21
C ASP A 89 -12.71 12.73 -2.05
N PHE A 90 -13.13 11.60 -1.51
CA PHE A 90 -12.33 10.86 -0.54
C PHE A 90 -11.26 10.02 -1.25
N ASN A 91 -10.00 10.32 -1.03
CA ASN A 91 -8.89 9.54 -1.57
C ASN A 91 -8.48 8.44 -0.58
N LEU A 92 -8.42 7.20 -1.04
CA LEU A 92 -7.93 6.02 -0.31
C LEU A 92 -6.79 5.39 -1.09
N ILE A 93 -5.57 5.50 -0.57
CA ILE A 93 -4.35 5.05 -1.20
C ILE A 93 -3.77 3.94 -0.34
N MET A 94 -3.67 2.71 -0.88
CA MET A 94 -3.27 1.55 -0.10
C MET A 94 -2.36 0.60 -0.87
N GLY A 95 -1.67 -0.28 -0.15
CA GLY A 95 -0.85 -1.36 -0.69
C GLY A 95 0.54 -1.46 -0.10
N ASP A 96 1.41 -2.24 -0.73
CA ASP A 96 2.82 -2.37 -0.38
C ASP A 96 3.64 -1.27 -1.05
N PHE A 97 4.07 -0.30 -0.25
CA PHE A 97 4.89 0.81 -0.72
C PHE A 97 6.38 0.49 -0.68
N ASN A 98 6.78 -0.63 -0.07
CA ASN A 98 8.17 -0.97 0.15
C ASN A 98 8.98 0.15 0.82
N ASP A 99 8.30 1.09 1.47
CA ASP A 99 8.87 2.21 2.23
C ASP A 99 8.13 2.42 3.55
N TYR A 100 8.85 2.95 4.52
CA TYR A 100 8.29 3.33 5.82
C TYR A 100 7.62 4.70 5.74
N PRO A 101 6.66 4.99 6.63
CA PRO A 101 5.98 6.29 6.64
C PRO A 101 6.92 7.50 6.68
N THR A 102 8.13 7.33 7.22
CA THR A 102 9.15 8.37 7.37
C THR A 102 10.12 8.49 6.19
N ASN A 103 10.00 7.61 5.18
CA ASN A 103 10.88 7.70 4.01
C ASN A 103 10.45 8.84 3.08
N GLU A 104 11.41 9.40 2.35
CA GLU A 104 11.26 10.54 1.45
C GLU A 104 10.06 10.41 0.50
N SER A 105 9.91 9.25 -0.13
CA SER A 105 8.82 8.97 -1.08
C SER A 105 7.43 9.19 -0.49
N LEU A 106 7.26 8.86 0.79
CA LEU A 106 5.99 9.01 1.51
C LEU A 106 5.90 10.35 2.24
N ALA A 107 6.90 10.66 3.09
CA ALA A 107 6.85 11.81 3.98
C ALA A 107 7.00 13.17 3.27
N GLU A 108 7.75 13.21 2.17
CA GLU A 108 8.09 14.47 1.51
C GLU A 108 7.42 14.61 0.13
N VAL A 109 7.15 13.49 -0.56
CA VAL A 109 6.63 13.53 -1.93
C VAL A 109 5.13 13.27 -2.00
N LEU A 110 4.65 12.12 -1.46
CA LEU A 110 3.25 11.74 -1.61
C LEU A 110 2.33 12.39 -0.59
N VAL A 111 2.68 12.30 0.70
CA VAL A 111 1.84 12.79 1.81
C VAL A 111 2.12 14.27 2.03
N LYS A 112 1.20 15.09 1.56
CA LYS A 112 1.17 16.54 1.77
C LYS A 112 0.00 16.91 2.67
N ASP A 113 -0.29 18.20 2.81
CA ASP A 113 -1.29 18.73 3.74
C ASP A 113 -2.71 18.20 3.51
N ASP A 114 -3.02 17.69 2.31
CA ASP A 114 -4.31 17.11 1.94
C ASP A 114 -4.47 15.62 2.29
N LEU A 115 -3.37 14.96 2.64
CA LEU A 115 -3.35 13.51 2.90
C LEU A 115 -2.78 13.18 4.29
N VAL A 116 -3.27 12.09 4.89
CA VAL A 116 -2.78 11.54 6.15
C VAL A 116 -2.38 10.09 5.97
N ASN A 117 -1.14 9.74 6.27
CA ASN A 117 -0.73 8.35 6.37
C ASN A 117 -1.11 7.81 7.76
N LEU A 118 -2.07 6.90 7.82
CA LEU A 118 -2.55 6.33 9.07
C LEU A 118 -1.47 5.48 9.76
N MET A 119 -0.58 4.85 8.99
CA MET A 119 0.50 4.01 9.53
C MET A 119 1.65 4.82 10.16
N SER A 120 1.69 6.14 9.95
CA SER A 120 2.65 7.04 10.62
C SER A 120 2.25 7.42 12.03
N LYS A 121 1.01 7.12 12.45
CA LYS A 121 0.51 7.48 13.78
C LYS A 121 1.11 6.56 14.84
N SER A 122 1.55 7.14 15.94
CA SER A 122 2.10 6.43 17.10
C SER A 122 1.15 5.41 17.74
N ASN A 123 -0.12 5.41 17.33
CA ASN A 123 -1.19 4.57 17.85
C ASN A 123 -1.56 3.39 16.94
N VAL A 124 -0.78 3.08 15.92
CA VAL A 124 -0.99 1.83 15.18
C VAL A 124 -0.67 0.67 16.11
N SER A 125 -1.70 -0.08 16.49
CA SER A 125 -1.52 -1.28 17.30
C SER A 125 -0.99 -2.43 16.42
N GLY A 126 -0.13 -3.26 16.98
CA GLY A 126 0.40 -4.43 16.30
C GLY A 126 1.88 -4.33 15.98
N ARG A 127 2.37 -5.38 15.33
CA ARG A 127 3.80 -5.58 15.09
C ARG A 127 4.29 -4.88 13.81
N GLY A 128 3.41 -4.60 12.90
CA GLY A 128 3.71 -4.22 11.52
C GLY A 128 3.09 -5.22 10.55
N SER A 129 3.17 -4.93 9.26
CA SER A 129 2.67 -5.81 8.21
C SER A 129 3.73 -6.78 7.67
N TYR A 130 5.00 -6.49 7.87
CA TYR A 130 6.13 -7.26 7.35
C TYR A 130 7.20 -7.49 8.43
N ASN A 131 7.82 -8.68 8.41
CA ASN A 131 8.93 -9.01 9.30
C ASN A 131 10.21 -9.29 8.49
N TYR A 132 11.24 -8.48 8.71
CA TYR A 132 12.55 -8.70 8.14
C TYR A 132 13.58 -9.05 9.23
N ARG A 133 14.06 -10.30 9.24
CA ARG A 133 15.08 -10.81 10.17
C ARG A 133 14.74 -10.57 11.65
N GLY A 134 13.48 -10.80 12.03
CA GLY A 134 12.99 -10.62 13.39
C GLY A 134 12.48 -9.21 13.71
N ASN A 135 12.66 -8.24 12.82
CA ASN A 135 12.18 -6.88 12.99
C ASN A 135 10.88 -6.69 12.20
N TRP A 136 9.82 -6.34 12.90
CA TRP A 136 8.53 -6.00 12.31
C TRP A 136 8.47 -4.53 11.94
N ASP A 137 7.84 -4.23 10.79
CA ASP A 137 7.72 -2.87 10.31
C ASP A 137 6.50 -2.69 9.38
N TRP A 138 6.16 -1.44 9.08
CA TRP A 138 5.04 -1.06 8.23
C TRP A 138 5.54 -0.71 6.82
N LEU A 139 5.54 -1.69 5.89
CA LEU A 139 5.77 -1.47 4.45
C LEU A 139 4.48 -1.28 3.69
N ASP A 140 3.39 -1.83 4.21
CA ASP A 140 2.04 -1.64 3.69
C ASP A 140 1.42 -0.41 4.34
N GLN A 141 0.94 0.52 3.52
CA GLN A 141 0.42 1.80 3.96
C GLN A 141 -1.07 1.93 3.70
N ILE A 142 -1.73 2.74 4.51
CA ILE A 142 -3.08 3.26 4.29
C ILE A 142 -2.99 4.78 4.43
N ILE A 143 -3.19 5.48 3.33
CA ILE A 143 -3.15 6.94 3.24
C ILE A 143 -4.52 7.41 2.80
N VAL A 144 -5.06 8.42 3.48
CA VAL A 144 -6.41 8.93 3.22
C VAL A 144 -6.42 10.45 3.14
N SER A 145 -7.44 11.02 2.48
CA SER A 145 -7.71 12.46 2.56
C SER A 145 -7.98 12.89 4.00
N GLN A 146 -7.74 14.16 4.32
CA GLN A 146 -8.04 14.75 5.63
C GLN A 146 -9.53 15.17 5.78
N ASP A 147 -10.43 14.50 5.09
CA ASP A 147 -11.84 14.85 5.04
C ASP A 147 -12.65 14.38 6.25
N ASP A 148 -13.93 14.77 6.29
CA ASP A 148 -14.91 14.41 7.31
C ASP A 148 -15.32 12.94 7.21
N PHE A 149 -14.45 12.03 7.64
CA PHE A 149 -14.79 10.64 7.88
C PHE A 149 -14.52 10.23 9.32
N LYS A 150 -15.33 9.33 9.84
CA LYS A 150 -15.14 8.79 11.18
C LYS A 150 -14.31 7.52 11.12
N LEU A 151 -13.05 7.62 11.52
CA LEU A 151 -12.16 6.47 11.67
C LEU A 151 -12.68 5.55 12.79
N ILE A 152 -12.85 4.25 12.48
CA ILE A 152 -13.27 3.23 13.45
C ILE A 152 -12.07 2.41 13.90
N SER A 153 -11.36 1.79 12.96
CA SER A 153 -10.15 1.01 13.24
C SER A 153 -9.31 0.83 11.99
N PHE A 154 -8.02 0.61 12.17
CA PHE A 154 -7.06 0.28 11.12
C PHE A 154 -5.88 -0.46 11.72
N GLY A 155 -5.11 -1.16 10.88
CA GLY A 155 -3.93 -1.91 11.30
C GLY A 155 -3.63 -3.08 10.40
N ALA A 156 -2.82 -4.02 10.89
CA ALA A 156 -2.62 -5.31 10.25
C ALA A 156 -3.64 -6.33 10.81
N PHE A 157 -4.20 -7.14 9.93
CA PHE A 157 -5.03 -8.27 10.31
C PHE A 157 -4.13 -9.48 10.55
N GLU A 158 -4.17 -10.02 11.76
CA GLU A 158 -3.32 -11.12 12.21
C GLU A 158 -4.20 -12.22 12.85
N GLU A 159 -4.06 -13.45 12.34
CA GLU A 159 -4.67 -14.66 12.87
C GLU A 159 -3.61 -15.77 12.97
N ASP A 160 -3.75 -16.69 13.90
CA ASP A 160 -2.77 -17.74 14.17
C ASP A 160 -2.37 -18.53 12.92
N PHE A 161 -3.34 -18.86 12.04
CA PHE A 161 -3.06 -19.62 10.81
C PHE A 161 -2.21 -18.85 9.80
N MET A 162 -2.15 -17.52 9.92
CA MET A 162 -1.36 -16.65 9.04
C MET A 162 0.09 -16.53 9.53
N MET A 163 0.41 -17.10 10.68
CA MET A 163 1.69 -16.92 11.33
C MET A 163 2.52 -18.21 11.32
N TYR A 164 3.83 -18.04 11.28
CA TYR A 164 4.81 -19.11 11.35
C TYR A 164 5.86 -18.77 12.41
N THR A 165 6.12 -19.71 13.31
CA THR A 165 7.21 -19.60 14.31
C THR A 165 8.39 -20.46 13.87
N ASN A 166 9.54 -19.85 13.70
CA ASN A 166 10.75 -20.56 13.31
C ASN A 166 11.38 -21.32 14.52
N LYS A 167 12.45 -22.10 14.25
CA LYS A 167 13.14 -22.91 15.27
C LYS A 167 13.79 -22.08 16.40
N LYS A 168 13.94 -20.77 16.21
CA LYS A 168 14.49 -19.85 17.22
C LYS A 168 13.39 -19.16 18.04
N GLY A 169 12.12 -19.48 17.79
CA GLY A 169 10.97 -18.82 18.42
C GLY A 169 10.60 -17.46 17.83
N GLU A 170 11.20 -17.07 16.70
CA GLU A 170 10.84 -15.84 16.02
C GLU A 170 9.59 -16.05 15.17
N VAL A 171 8.67 -15.08 15.19
CA VAL A 171 7.37 -15.15 14.53
C VAL A 171 7.40 -14.33 13.23
N TYR A 172 6.89 -14.89 12.15
CA TYR A 172 6.82 -14.30 10.81
C TYR A 172 5.43 -14.52 10.20
N PRO A 173 5.02 -13.72 9.21
CA PRO A 173 3.92 -14.13 8.35
C PRO A 173 4.24 -15.44 7.65
N ASN A 174 3.24 -16.31 7.51
CA ASN A 174 3.37 -17.62 6.89
C ASN A 174 3.40 -17.50 5.36
N ARG A 175 4.60 -17.32 4.81
CA ARG A 175 4.83 -17.04 3.38
C ARG A 175 4.55 -18.22 2.47
N SER A 176 4.08 -17.93 1.26
CA SER A 176 3.91 -18.93 0.20
C SER A 176 5.23 -19.43 -0.35
N PHE A 177 6.17 -18.50 -0.62
CA PHE A 177 7.47 -18.78 -1.20
C PHE A 177 8.62 -18.13 -0.42
N GLY A 178 9.79 -18.75 -0.46
CA GLY A 178 11.06 -18.15 -0.05
C GLY A 178 12.13 -18.53 -1.08
N GLY A 179 12.49 -17.59 -1.93
CA GLY A 179 13.25 -17.88 -3.15
C GLY A 179 12.46 -18.82 -4.06
N ASN A 180 13.04 -19.96 -4.43
CA ASN A 180 12.40 -20.97 -5.28
C ASN A 180 11.62 -22.04 -4.47
N ASN A 181 11.59 -21.95 -3.14
CA ASN A 181 10.96 -22.95 -2.31
C ASN A 181 9.51 -22.57 -2.01
N TRP A 182 8.60 -23.53 -2.20
CA TRP A 182 7.19 -23.43 -1.81
C TRP A 182 6.99 -23.88 -0.37
N TYR A 183 6.36 -23.04 0.46
CA TYR A 183 6.12 -23.31 1.89
C TYR A 183 4.63 -23.51 2.23
N ALA A 184 3.76 -23.43 1.23
CA ALA A 184 2.30 -23.61 1.39
C ALA A 184 1.63 -22.61 2.36
N GLY A 185 2.25 -21.49 2.62
CA GLY A 185 1.65 -20.40 3.37
C GLY A 185 0.85 -19.44 2.47
N PHE A 186 0.51 -18.27 2.98
CA PHE A 186 -0.36 -17.29 2.32
C PHE A 186 0.41 -16.13 1.71
N SER A 187 1.16 -15.39 2.55
CA SER A 187 1.91 -14.21 2.16
C SER A 187 3.06 -13.97 3.15
N ASP A 188 4.08 -13.26 2.74
CA ASP A 188 5.13 -12.74 3.64
C ASP A 188 4.79 -11.36 4.22
N HIS A 189 3.61 -10.83 3.88
CA HIS A 189 3.00 -9.67 4.52
C HIS A 189 1.67 -10.04 5.17
N LEU A 190 1.31 -9.34 6.24
CA LEU A 190 -0.03 -9.37 6.80
C LEU A 190 -0.92 -8.38 6.05
N PRO A 191 -2.20 -8.70 5.78
CA PRO A 191 -3.14 -7.75 5.20
C PRO A 191 -3.31 -6.53 6.11
N VAL A 192 -3.31 -5.34 5.54
CA VAL A 192 -3.70 -4.12 6.24
C VAL A 192 -5.17 -3.79 5.97
N PHE A 193 -5.85 -3.23 6.96
CA PHE A 193 -7.26 -2.91 6.85
C PHE A 193 -7.59 -1.52 7.40
N LEU A 194 -8.64 -0.94 6.87
CA LEU A 194 -9.26 0.30 7.34
C LEU A 194 -10.77 0.11 7.47
N ARG A 195 -11.33 0.49 8.63
CA ARG A 195 -12.77 0.59 8.88
C ARG A 195 -13.12 2.02 9.21
N PHE A 196 -14.07 2.57 8.49
CA PHE A 196 -14.51 3.95 8.65
C PHE A 196 -15.97 4.13 8.22
N THR A 197 -16.56 5.28 8.53
CA THR A 197 -17.86 5.71 8.03
C THR A 197 -17.79 7.18 7.62
N PHE A 198 -18.62 7.52 6.67
CA PHE A 198 -18.98 8.91 6.34
C PHE A 198 -20.16 9.36 7.17
#